data_fa45fee34b7e4d75eb6e52a69d899fda
#
_entry.id   fa45fee34b7e4d75eb6e52a69d899fda
#
_cell.length_a   1.000
_cell.length_b   1.000
_cell.length_c   1.000
_cell.angle_alpha   90.00
_cell.angle_beta   90.00
_cell.angle_gamma   90.00
#
_symmetry.space_group_name_H-M   'P 1'
#
loop_
_entity.id
_entity.type
_entity.pdbx_description
1 polymer ?
#
loop_
_entity_poly.entity_id
_entity_poly.type
_entity_poly.pdbx_seq_one_letter_code
_entity_poly.pdbx_strand_id
1 'polypeptide(L)'
;MTEAAIAHHAEPMLAIRDLHAWYGESHVLHGIDLEVLPGQVVTLLGRNGAGKSTTLKSIMGIVPRRQGHIRLQGSETIAMRPFQIARQGVAYCPEDRGIYATLDVREHLELPPLVDDSGLSTEQVLSLFPNLRERLHSPGSKLSGGEQQMLAIGRTLRTGARLLLLDEPTEGLAPSIVEQIGRTIHQLKEQGYTILLVEQNLRFAMSVADHFYLIDHGRVAARYDRKGIEQDADELMARLGV
;
A
#
# COMPACT_ATOMS: atom_id res chain seq x y z
N MET A 1 37.85 -26.34 4.27
CA MET A 1 36.52 -26.28 4.86
C MET A 1 36.16 -24.80 4.87
N THR A 2 35.39 -24.37 3.88
CA THR A 2 35.02 -22.97 3.66
C THR A 2 33.66 -22.78 4.32
N GLU A 3 33.62 -22.00 5.42
CA GLU A 3 32.40 -21.54 6.04
C GLU A 3 31.63 -20.73 5.02
N ALA A 4 30.51 -21.25 4.55
CA ALA A 4 29.56 -20.51 3.75
C ALA A 4 28.96 -19.43 4.66
N ALA A 5 29.25 -18.16 4.35
CA ALA A 5 28.65 -17.00 5.01
C ALA A 5 27.12 -17.14 4.95
N ILE A 6 26.50 -17.33 6.11
CA ILE A 6 25.04 -17.26 6.27
C ILE A 6 24.70 -15.80 6.00
N ALA A 7 24.21 -15.51 4.81
CA ALA A 7 23.58 -14.23 4.52
C ALA A 7 22.39 -14.10 5.49
N HIS A 8 22.51 -13.22 6.48
CA HIS A 8 21.37 -12.79 7.30
C HIS A 8 20.38 -12.13 6.36
N HIS A 9 19.43 -12.89 5.82
CA HIS A 9 18.25 -12.32 5.20
C HIS A 9 17.48 -11.59 6.30
N ALA A 10 17.35 -10.26 6.18
CA ALA A 10 16.53 -9.47 7.09
C ALA A 10 15.12 -10.09 7.13
N GLU A 11 14.57 -10.23 8.33
CA GLU A 11 13.21 -10.77 8.50
C GLU A 11 12.21 -9.88 7.75
N PRO A 12 11.33 -10.46 6.89
CA PRO A 12 10.36 -9.67 6.15
C PRO A 12 9.40 -8.89 7.07
N MET A 13 9.11 -7.64 6.72
CA MET A 13 8.04 -6.86 7.34
C MET A 13 6.68 -7.54 7.07
N LEU A 14 6.51 -8.06 5.85
CA LEU A 14 5.33 -8.82 5.43
C LEU A 14 5.78 -10.03 4.62
N ALA A 15 5.30 -11.21 4.98
CA ALA A 15 5.45 -12.44 4.19
C ALA A 15 4.10 -13.10 3.97
N ILE A 16 3.78 -13.40 2.72
CA ILE A 16 2.56 -14.11 2.33
C ILE A 16 2.96 -15.40 1.64
N ARG A 17 2.30 -16.51 2.02
CA ARG A 17 2.49 -17.83 1.42
C ARG A 17 1.16 -18.50 1.15
N ASP A 18 0.99 -18.96 -0.08
CA ASP A 18 -0.17 -19.70 -0.56
C ASP A 18 -1.51 -19.03 -0.18
N LEU A 19 -1.61 -17.71 -0.37
CA LEU A 19 -2.80 -16.97 0.00
C LEU A 19 -3.93 -17.19 -1.00
N HIS A 20 -5.03 -17.73 -0.52
CA HIS A 20 -6.30 -17.87 -1.21
C HIS A 20 -7.36 -16.97 -0.57
N ALA A 21 -8.25 -16.39 -1.39
CA ALA A 21 -9.33 -15.54 -0.89
C ALA A 21 -10.60 -15.68 -1.75
N TRP A 22 -11.76 -15.54 -1.09
CA TRP A 22 -13.07 -15.69 -1.72
C TRP A 22 -14.03 -14.57 -1.33
N TYR A 23 -14.86 -14.17 -2.27
CA TYR A 23 -16.08 -13.40 -2.04
C TYR A 23 -17.28 -14.32 -2.31
N GLY A 24 -17.95 -14.75 -1.24
CA GLY A 24 -18.94 -15.82 -1.34
C GLY A 24 -18.33 -17.09 -1.94
N GLU A 25 -18.87 -17.56 -3.05
CA GLU A 25 -18.36 -18.73 -3.79
C GLU A 25 -17.28 -18.36 -4.84
N SER A 26 -17.07 -17.09 -5.10
CA SER A 26 -16.08 -16.66 -6.08
C SER A 26 -14.67 -16.73 -5.51
N HIS A 27 -13.84 -17.63 -6.01
CA HIS A 27 -12.43 -17.76 -5.67
C HIS A 27 -11.63 -16.72 -6.45
N VAL A 28 -11.01 -15.76 -5.79
CA VAL A 28 -10.35 -14.61 -6.42
C VAL A 28 -8.84 -14.67 -6.33
N LEU A 29 -8.28 -15.13 -5.20
CA LEU A 29 -6.83 -15.33 -5.07
C LEU A 29 -6.53 -16.83 -5.04
N HIS A 30 -5.53 -17.24 -5.81
CA HIS A 30 -5.22 -18.63 -6.14
C HIS A 30 -3.78 -19.01 -5.74
N GLY A 31 -3.37 -18.72 -4.51
CA GLY A 31 -2.03 -18.99 -4.01
C GLY A 31 -1.06 -17.83 -4.31
N ILE A 32 -1.27 -16.68 -3.68
CA ILE A 32 -0.34 -15.55 -3.76
C ILE A 32 0.83 -15.79 -2.81
N ASP A 33 2.05 -15.67 -3.34
CA ASP A 33 3.32 -15.66 -2.60
C ASP A 33 4.02 -14.33 -2.82
N LEU A 34 4.30 -13.59 -1.75
CA LEU A 34 5.08 -12.36 -1.81
C LEU A 34 5.78 -12.05 -0.49
N GLU A 35 6.82 -11.24 -0.57
CA GLU A 35 7.56 -10.71 0.58
C GLU A 35 7.83 -9.22 0.39
N VAL A 36 7.81 -8.49 1.52
CA VAL A 36 8.19 -7.08 1.60
C VAL A 36 9.19 -6.95 2.74
N LEU A 37 10.41 -6.51 2.45
CA LEU A 37 11.42 -6.26 3.47
C LEU A 37 11.23 -4.88 4.11
N PRO A 38 11.70 -4.68 5.35
CA PRO A 38 11.63 -3.37 6.00
C PRO A 38 12.26 -2.25 5.15
N GLY A 39 11.58 -1.11 5.07
CA GLY A 39 12.04 0.07 4.33
C GLY A 39 11.94 -0.03 2.80
N GLN A 40 11.35 -1.09 2.26
CA GLN A 40 11.12 -1.23 0.82
C GLN A 40 9.77 -0.67 0.39
N VAL A 41 9.72 -0.20 -0.85
CA VAL A 41 8.49 0.04 -1.62
C VAL A 41 8.34 -1.12 -2.60
N VAL A 42 7.29 -1.90 -2.44
CA VAL A 42 6.95 -3.03 -3.31
C VAL A 42 5.62 -2.75 -4.00
N THR A 43 5.53 -2.98 -5.31
CA THR A 43 4.31 -2.74 -6.08
C THR A 43 3.70 -4.04 -6.58
N LEU A 44 2.37 -4.17 -6.41
CA LEU A 44 1.55 -5.14 -7.10
C LEU A 44 1.02 -4.51 -8.38
N LEU A 45 1.50 -4.98 -9.53
CA LEU A 45 1.06 -4.57 -10.85
C LEU A 45 0.04 -5.56 -11.39
N GLY A 46 -0.87 -5.12 -12.25
CA GLY A 46 -1.84 -5.99 -12.90
C GLY A 46 -3.05 -5.22 -13.41
N ARG A 47 -3.81 -5.85 -14.30
CA ARG A 47 -5.06 -5.27 -14.84
C ARG A 47 -6.14 -5.18 -13.76
N ASN A 48 -7.20 -4.41 -14.04
CA ASN A 48 -8.39 -4.38 -13.20
C ASN A 48 -8.99 -5.79 -13.06
N GLY A 49 -9.36 -6.15 -11.83
CA GLY A 49 -9.87 -7.48 -11.51
C GLY A 49 -8.81 -8.58 -11.36
N ALA A 50 -7.51 -8.28 -11.51
CA ALA A 50 -6.45 -9.28 -11.37
C ALA A 50 -6.28 -9.83 -9.94
N GLY A 51 -6.85 -9.17 -8.91
CA GLY A 51 -6.75 -9.59 -7.51
C GLY A 51 -5.89 -8.68 -6.62
N LYS A 52 -5.36 -7.56 -7.14
CA LYS A 52 -4.47 -6.64 -6.41
C LYS A 52 -5.09 -6.10 -5.10
N SER A 53 -6.22 -5.38 -5.20
CA SER A 53 -6.93 -4.82 -4.03
C SER A 53 -7.45 -5.93 -3.10
N THR A 54 -7.82 -7.10 -3.66
CA THR A 54 -8.20 -8.27 -2.85
C THR A 54 -7.03 -8.76 -2.00
N THR A 55 -5.79 -8.70 -2.53
CA THR A 55 -4.58 -9.02 -1.75
C THR A 55 -4.42 -8.07 -0.57
N LEU A 56 -4.50 -6.74 -0.77
CA LEU A 56 -4.42 -5.75 0.32
C LEU A 56 -5.54 -5.95 1.35
N LYS A 57 -6.78 -6.14 0.88
CA LYS A 57 -7.94 -6.40 1.76
C LYS A 57 -7.79 -7.71 2.54
N SER A 58 -7.15 -8.72 1.96
CA SER A 58 -6.85 -9.98 2.65
C SER A 58 -5.79 -9.79 3.73
N ILE A 59 -4.72 -9.02 3.48
CA ILE A 59 -3.72 -8.66 4.48
C ILE A 59 -4.39 -7.97 5.67
N MET A 60 -5.30 -7.03 5.43
CA MET A 60 -6.04 -6.30 6.46
C MET A 60 -7.15 -7.12 7.15
N GLY A 61 -7.39 -8.36 6.72
CA GLY A 61 -8.46 -9.18 7.30
C GLY A 61 -9.87 -8.74 6.93
N ILE A 62 -10.03 -7.90 5.91
CA ILE A 62 -11.32 -7.40 5.42
C ILE A 62 -12.04 -8.48 4.61
N VAL A 63 -11.30 -9.31 3.84
CA VAL A 63 -11.88 -10.46 3.14
C VAL A 63 -12.19 -11.56 4.16
N PRO A 64 -13.47 -11.95 4.35
CA PRO A 64 -13.85 -12.84 5.43
C PRO A 64 -13.36 -14.28 5.24
N ARG A 65 -13.37 -14.80 4.00
CA ARG A 65 -12.92 -16.16 3.69
C ARG A 65 -11.56 -16.10 3.01
N ARG A 66 -10.51 -16.40 3.76
CA ARG A 66 -9.13 -16.46 3.30
C ARG A 66 -8.39 -17.63 3.92
N GLN A 67 -7.40 -18.18 3.22
CA GLN A 67 -6.58 -19.32 3.64
C GLN A 67 -5.13 -19.08 3.21
N GLY A 68 -4.20 -19.84 3.78
CA GLY A 68 -2.77 -19.68 3.59
C GLY A 68 -2.13 -19.03 4.81
N HIS A 69 -1.02 -18.32 4.60
CA HIS A 69 -0.26 -17.68 5.67
C HIS A 69 0.00 -16.21 5.35
N ILE A 70 -0.26 -15.34 6.32
CA ILE A 70 0.12 -13.92 6.29
C ILE A 70 0.86 -13.61 7.58
N ARG A 71 2.15 -13.31 7.48
CA ARG A 71 2.98 -12.96 8.62
C ARG A 71 3.41 -11.50 8.56
N LEU A 72 3.19 -10.80 9.65
CA LEU A 72 3.70 -9.46 9.89
C LEU A 72 4.80 -9.54 10.93
N GLN A 73 6.04 -9.17 10.57
CA GLN A 73 7.20 -9.26 11.46
C GLN A 73 7.25 -10.64 12.17
N GLY A 74 7.11 -11.73 11.40
CA GLY A 74 7.09 -13.10 11.88
C GLY A 74 5.77 -13.56 12.53
N SER A 75 4.89 -12.68 12.94
CA SER A 75 3.61 -13.00 13.61
C SER A 75 2.52 -13.39 12.60
N GLU A 76 1.91 -14.57 12.76
CA GLU A 76 0.82 -15.04 11.90
C GLU A 76 -0.46 -14.23 12.11
N THR A 77 -1.06 -13.70 11.04
CA THR A 77 -2.23 -12.81 11.11
C THR A 77 -3.45 -13.30 10.34
N ILE A 78 -3.37 -14.45 9.67
CA ILE A 78 -4.46 -14.95 8.79
C ILE A 78 -5.81 -15.06 9.50
N ALA A 79 -5.84 -15.39 10.76
CA ALA A 79 -7.07 -15.54 11.58
C ALA A 79 -7.45 -14.26 12.35
N MET A 80 -6.61 -13.21 12.30
CA MET A 80 -6.87 -11.98 13.06
C MET A 80 -7.98 -11.14 12.43
N ARG A 81 -8.69 -10.38 13.29
CA ARG A 81 -9.66 -9.38 12.86
C ARG A 81 -8.95 -8.09 12.38
N PRO A 82 -9.58 -7.27 11.52
CA PRO A 82 -8.95 -6.07 10.95
C PRO A 82 -8.32 -5.14 11.99
N PHE A 83 -9.02 -4.87 13.10
CA PHE A 83 -8.50 -3.99 14.15
C PHE A 83 -7.28 -4.57 14.88
N GLN A 84 -7.15 -5.89 14.98
CA GLN A 84 -5.99 -6.56 15.57
C GLN A 84 -4.78 -6.44 14.64
N ILE A 85 -5.01 -6.59 13.31
CA ILE A 85 -3.98 -6.41 12.29
C ILE A 85 -3.50 -4.95 12.26
N ALA A 86 -4.42 -3.98 12.29
CA ALA A 86 -4.06 -2.58 12.34
C ALA A 86 -3.14 -2.27 13.54
N ARG A 87 -3.42 -2.86 14.71
CA ARG A 87 -2.59 -2.72 15.92
C ARG A 87 -1.20 -3.36 15.81
N GLN A 88 -0.95 -4.21 14.79
CA GLN A 88 0.39 -4.69 14.46
C GLN A 88 1.21 -3.67 13.64
N GLY A 89 0.74 -2.44 13.51
CA GLY A 89 1.45 -1.38 12.80
C GLY A 89 1.23 -1.38 11.29
N VAL A 90 0.04 -1.81 10.81
CA VAL A 90 -0.35 -1.76 9.41
C VAL A 90 -1.45 -0.72 9.21
N ALA A 91 -1.30 0.17 8.23
CA ALA A 91 -2.34 1.10 7.82
C ALA A 91 -2.72 0.89 6.35
N TYR A 92 -4.00 1.02 6.06
CA TYR A 92 -4.57 0.80 4.73
C TYR A 92 -5.23 2.08 4.21
N CYS A 93 -4.81 2.52 3.04
CA CYS A 93 -5.43 3.60 2.27
C CYS A 93 -6.18 2.96 1.10
N PRO A 94 -7.53 2.88 1.14
CA PRO A 94 -8.31 2.28 0.09
C PRO A 94 -8.43 3.20 -1.14
N GLU A 95 -8.76 2.63 -2.29
CA GLU A 95 -9.02 3.29 -3.57
C GLU A 95 -10.11 4.39 -3.45
N ASP A 96 -11.19 4.11 -2.70
CA ASP A 96 -12.30 5.05 -2.49
C ASP A 96 -11.97 6.21 -1.53
N ARG A 97 -10.71 6.29 -1.05
CA ARG A 97 -10.16 7.30 -0.14
C ARG A 97 -10.84 7.36 1.24
N GLY A 98 -12.03 6.81 1.39
CA GLY A 98 -12.80 6.79 2.64
C GLY A 98 -13.01 8.18 3.25
N ILE A 99 -13.37 9.19 2.45
CA ILE A 99 -13.60 10.56 2.89
C ILE A 99 -15.01 10.73 3.44
N TYR A 100 -15.10 11.22 4.67
CA TYR A 100 -16.40 11.56 5.29
C TYR A 100 -16.82 12.96 4.87
N ALA A 101 -17.99 13.08 4.24
CA ALA A 101 -18.45 14.31 3.61
C ALA A 101 -18.62 15.49 4.60
N THR A 102 -18.91 15.20 5.86
CA THR A 102 -19.21 16.18 6.91
C THR A 102 -18.03 16.58 7.77
N LEU A 103 -16.98 15.77 7.81
CA LEU A 103 -15.77 16.08 8.57
C LEU A 103 -14.86 17.02 7.77
N ASP A 104 -14.22 17.97 8.47
CA ASP A 104 -13.19 18.81 7.87
C ASP A 104 -11.83 18.08 7.80
N VAL A 105 -10.83 18.69 7.17
CA VAL A 105 -9.49 18.11 6.99
C VAL A 105 -8.86 17.81 8.36
N ARG A 106 -8.97 18.70 9.33
CA ARG A 106 -8.40 18.53 10.66
C ARG A 106 -9.02 17.34 11.37
N GLU A 107 -10.35 17.28 11.38
CA GLU A 107 -11.11 16.18 11.98
C GLU A 107 -10.75 14.84 11.35
N HIS A 108 -10.57 14.79 10.02
CA HIS A 108 -10.10 13.58 9.34
C HIS A 108 -8.71 13.14 9.80
N LEU A 109 -7.79 14.08 9.99
CA LEU A 109 -6.43 13.76 10.46
C LEU A 109 -6.39 13.32 11.92
N GLU A 110 -7.32 13.79 12.75
CA GLU A 110 -7.43 13.47 14.17
C GLU A 110 -8.29 12.21 14.43
N LEU A 111 -9.06 11.74 13.44
CA LEU A 111 -9.99 10.61 13.56
C LEU A 111 -9.31 9.25 13.83
N PRO A 112 -8.19 8.88 13.16
CA PRO A 112 -7.61 7.56 13.33
C PRO A 112 -7.03 7.37 14.74
N PRO A 113 -7.27 6.20 15.37
CA PRO A 113 -6.60 5.89 16.62
C PRO A 113 -5.10 5.75 16.39
N LEU A 114 -4.29 6.19 17.35
CA LEU A 114 -2.87 5.94 17.36
C LEU A 114 -2.61 4.47 17.66
N VAL A 115 -1.77 3.84 16.86
CA VAL A 115 -1.29 2.47 17.06
C VAL A 115 0.05 2.51 17.79
N ASP A 116 0.83 3.56 17.51
CA ASP A 116 2.14 3.82 18.08
C ASP A 116 2.36 5.34 18.16
N ASP A 117 3.14 5.79 19.13
CA ASP A 117 3.46 7.22 19.35
C ASP A 117 4.37 7.81 18.26
N SER A 118 4.90 6.97 17.35
CA SER A 118 5.73 7.41 16.22
C SER A 118 4.94 7.96 15.02
N GLY A 119 3.60 8.07 15.14
CA GLY A 119 2.75 8.67 14.12
C GLY A 119 3.11 10.12 13.84
N LEU A 120 3.02 10.53 12.57
CA LEU A 120 3.27 11.92 12.22
C LEU A 120 2.24 12.83 12.88
N SER A 121 2.67 13.97 13.40
CA SER A 121 1.75 15.01 13.88
C SER A 121 0.94 15.61 12.74
N THR A 122 -0.18 16.26 13.03
CA THR A 122 -0.97 16.99 12.04
C THR A 122 -0.10 17.98 11.26
N GLU A 123 0.79 18.71 11.95
CA GLU A 123 1.70 19.66 11.32
C GLU A 123 2.72 19.00 10.36
N GLN A 124 3.23 17.83 10.71
CA GLN A 124 4.12 17.07 9.82
C GLN A 124 3.37 16.59 8.57
N VAL A 125 2.14 16.09 8.69
CA VAL A 125 1.29 15.74 7.55
C VAL A 125 0.99 16.95 6.67
N LEU A 126 0.66 18.10 7.25
CA LEU A 126 0.44 19.35 6.52
C LEU A 126 1.72 19.90 5.86
N SER A 127 2.89 19.51 6.36
CA SER A 127 4.17 19.84 5.70
C SER A 127 4.43 18.95 4.47
N LEU A 128 4.01 17.68 4.50
CA LEU A 128 4.04 16.80 3.34
C LEU A 128 3.01 17.19 2.28
N PHE A 129 1.86 17.70 2.71
CA PHE A 129 0.73 18.09 1.86
C PHE A 129 0.29 19.54 2.12
N PRO A 130 1.06 20.55 1.66
CA PRO A 130 0.78 21.96 1.95
C PRO A 130 -0.63 22.43 1.51
N ASN A 131 -1.16 21.85 0.43
CA ASN A 131 -2.49 22.16 -0.09
C ASN A 131 -3.60 21.86 0.94
N LEU A 132 -3.40 20.88 1.83
CA LEU A 132 -4.35 20.57 2.90
C LEU A 132 -4.36 21.64 3.99
N ARG A 133 -3.27 22.37 4.19
CA ARG A 133 -3.18 23.45 5.17
C ARG A 133 -4.17 24.58 4.85
N GLU A 134 -4.27 24.95 3.57
CA GLU A 134 -5.21 25.98 3.10
C GLU A 134 -6.67 25.53 3.21
N ARG A 135 -6.88 24.22 3.33
CA ARG A 135 -8.20 23.57 3.39
C ARG A 135 -8.53 23.01 4.77
N LEU A 136 -7.76 23.36 5.81
CA LEU A 136 -7.80 22.70 7.13
C LEU A 136 -9.23 22.59 7.71
N HIS A 137 -10.06 23.62 7.51
CA HIS A 137 -11.45 23.67 7.96
C HIS A 137 -12.48 23.46 6.84
N SER A 138 -12.03 22.99 5.67
CA SER A 138 -12.93 22.67 4.57
C SER A 138 -13.50 21.26 4.75
N PRO A 139 -14.82 21.06 4.60
CA PRO A 139 -15.41 19.72 4.60
C PRO A 139 -14.82 18.82 3.52
N GLY A 140 -14.68 17.52 3.80
CA GLY A 140 -14.13 16.56 2.87
C GLY A 140 -14.81 16.53 1.50
N SER A 141 -16.12 16.82 1.45
CA SER A 141 -16.91 16.94 0.22
C SER A 141 -16.53 18.13 -0.66
N LYS A 142 -15.80 19.12 -0.13
CA LYS A 142 -15.35 20.31 -0.86
C LYS A 142 -13.92 20.19 -1.40
N LEU A 143 -13.25 19.12 -1.10
CA LEU A 143 -11.89 18.84 -1.57
C LEU A 143 -11.91 18.30 -2.99
N SER A 144 -10.90 18.69 -3.79
CA SER A 144 -10.62 18.05 -5.06
C SER A 144 -10.21 16.59 -4.87
N GLY A 145 -10.28 15.76 -5.92
CA GLY A 145 -9.86 14.35 -5.85
C GLY A 145 -8.42 14.19 -5.36
N GLY A 146 -7.51 15.09 -5.78
CA GLY A 146 -6.12 15.08 -5.32
C GLY A 146 -5.97 15.45 -3.84
N GLU A 147 -6.69 16.46 -3.35
CA GLU A 147 -6.71 16.83 -1.93
C GLU A 147 -7.30 15.70 -1.07
N GLN A 148 -8.36 15.05 -1.54
CA GLN A 148 -8.93 13.88 -0.86
C GLN A 148 -7.93 12.73 -0.76
N GLN A 149 -7.16 12.47 -1.83
CA GLN A 149 -6.13 11.43 -1.83
C GLN A 149 -4.99 11.74 -0.86
N MET A 150 -4.50 12.98 -0.87
CA MET A 150 -3.48 13.43 0.08
C MET A 150 -3.97 13.33 1.53
N LEU A 151 -5.25 13.65 1.78
CA LEU A 151 -5.88 13.51 3.09
C LEU A 151 -6.00 12.03 3.50
N ALA A 152 -6.37 11.15 2.58
CA ALA A 152 -6.46 9.71 2.83
C ALA A 152 -5.09 9.12 3.22
N ILE A 153 -4.02 9.47 2.48
CA ILE A 153 -2.65 9.08 2.83
C ILE A 153 -2.25 9.71 4.17
N GLY A 154 -2.50 11.00 4.36
CA GLY A 154 -2.19 11.71 5.61
C GLY A 154 -2.77 11.03 6.85
N ARG A 155 -4.03 10.55 6.77
CA ARG A 155 -4.67 9.80 7.87
C ARG A 155 -3.90 8.53 8.24
N THR A 156 -3.40 7.78 7.25
CA THR A 156 -2.63 6.56 7.54
C THR A 156 -1.33 6.87 8.28
N LEU A 157 -0.68 8.00 7.93
CA LEU A 157 0.56 8.44 8.56
C LEU A 157 0.37 8.88 10.01
N ARG A 158 -0.85 9.33 10.37
CA ARG A 158 -1.21 9.71 11.74
C ARG A 158 -1.24 8.52 12.70
N THR A 159 -1.49 7.32 12.20
CA THR A 159 -1.67 6.12 13.05
C THR A 159 -0.40 5.64 13.76
N GLY A 160 0.78 5.96 13.25
CA GLY A 160 2.07 5.39 13.70
C GLY A 160 2.41 4.06 13.04
N ALA A 161 1.59 3.55 12.11
CA ALA A 161 1.88 2.35 11.37
C ALA A 161 3.15 2.51 10.52
N ARG A 162 3.98 1.46 10.47
CA ARG A 162 5.23 1.42 9.68
C ARG A 162 5.09 0.66 8.38
N LEU A 163 4.05 -0.16 8.22
CA LEU A 163 3.68 -0.77 6.94
C LEU A 163 2.43 -0.07 6.40
N LEU A 164 2.57 0.58 5.26
CA LEU A 164 1.49 1.26 4.54
C LEU A 164 1.03 0.41 3.36
N LEU A 165 -0.25 0.14 3.27
CA LEU A 165 -0.90 -0.51 2.13
C LEU A 165 -1.67 0.58 1.36
N LEU A 166 -1.23 0.89 0.13
CA LEU A 166 -1.82 1.94 -0.71
C LEU A 166 -2.49 1.31 -1.94
N ASP A 167 -3.78 1.50 -2.07
CA ASP A 167 -4.60 0.91 -3.13
C ASP A 167 -4.89 1.96 -4.21
N GLU A 168 -4.22 1.86 -5.35
CA GLU A 168 -4.32 2.72 -6.53
C GLU A 168 -4.30 4.24 -6.21
N PRO A 169 -3.28 4.72 -5.47
CA PRO A 169 -3.28 6.09 -4.95
C PRO A 169 -3.16 7.18 -6.02
N THR A 170 -2.88 6.83 -7.27
CA THR A 170 -2.72 7.81 -8.36
C THR A 170 -3.87 7.81 -9.36
N GLU A 171 -4.86 6.90 -9.19
CA GLU A 171 -5.93 6.75 -10.17
C GLU A 171 -6.79 8.02 -10.31
N GLY A 172 -6.99 8.44 -11.57
CA GLY A 172 -7.84 9.60 -11.90
C GLY A 172 -7.32 10.94 -11.43
N LEU A 173 -6.04 11.05 -11.07
CA LEU A 173 -5.42 12.28 -10.56
C LEU A 173 -4.65 13.05 -11.63
N ALA A 174 -4.57 14.37 -11.46
CA ALA A 174 -3.75 15.22 -12.30
C ALA A 174 -2.25 14.90 -12.15
N PRO A 175 -1.43 15.03 -13.23
CA PRO A 175 -0.01 14.69 -13.20
C PRO A 175 0.79 15.35 -12.07
N SER A 176 0.48 16.60 -11.73
CA SER A 176 1.14 17.32 -10.62
C SER A 176 0.87 16.69 -9.25
N ILE A 177 -0.31 16.12 -9.05
CA ILE A 177 -0.67 15.40 -7.81
C ILE A 177 0.02 14.04 -7.77
N VAL A 178 0.05 13.32 -8.88
CA VAL A 178 0.78 12.05 -9.02
C VAL A 178 2.26 12.24 -8.65
N GLU A 179 2.89 13.30 -9.18
CA GLU A 179 4.28 13.66 -8.85
C GLU A 179 4.46 13.97 -7.36
N GLN A 180 3.52 14.70 -6.75
CA GLN A 180 3.57 15.01 -5.32
C GLN A 180 3.45 13.74 -4.47
N ILE A 181 2.55 12.81 -4.82
CA ILE A 181 2.43 11.52 -4.15
C ILE A 181 3.74 10.73 -4.27
N GLY A 182 4.37 10.72 -5.45
CA GLY A 182 5.67 10.07 -5.68
C GLY A 182 6.76 10.63 -4.77
N ARG A 183 6.88 11.97 -4.69
CA ARG A 183 7.83 12.63 -3.77
C ARG A 183 7.56 12.24 -2.31
N THR A 184 6.29 12.19 -1.92
CA THR A 184 5.90 11.78 -0.56
C THR A 184 6.30 10.33 -0.28
N ILE A 185 6.08 9.40 -1.21
CA ILE A 185 6.50 7.99 -1.07
C ILE A 185 8.02 7.88 -0.88
N HIS A 186 8.82 8.64 -1.65
CA HIS A 186 10.28 8.68 -1.46
C HIS A 186 10.68 9.19 -0.07
N GLN A 187 10.08 10.29 0.39
CA GLN A 187 10.34 10.84 1.72
C GLN A 187 9.98 9.85 2.85
N LEU A 188 8.84 9.16 2.72
CA LEU A 188 8.42 8.13 3.68
C LEU A 188 9.39 6.94 3.69
N LYS A 189 9.85 6.49 2.52
CA LYS A 189 10.86 5.45 2.41
C LYS A 189 12.17 5.85 3.12
N GLU A 190 12.65 7.06 2.92
CA GLU A 190 13.84 7.60 3.60
C GLU A 190 13.66 7.66 5.12
N GLN A 191 12.42 7.82 5.60
CA GLN A 191 12.06 7.76 7.02
C GLN A 191 11.85 6.32 7.55
N GLY A 192 12.14 5.31 6.73
CA GLY A 192 12.07 3.90 7.12
C GLY A 192 10.66 3.27 7.04
N TYR A 193 9.69 3.92 6.40
CA TYR A 193 8.40 3.30 6.13
C TYR A 193 8.56 2.18 5.10
N THR A 194 7.79 1.12 5.30
CA THR A 194 7.62 0.03 4.33
C THR A 194 6.29 0.24 3.62
N ILE A 195 6.27 0.10 2.30
CA ILE A 195 5.06 0.41 1.51
C ILE A 195 4.77 -0.75 0.56
N LEU A 196 3.56 -1.28 0.62
CA LEU A 196 3.00 -2.16 -0.40
C LEU A 196 1.97 -1.36 -1.20
N LEU A 197 2.29 -1.14 -2.46
CA LEU A 197 1.55 -0.30 -3.39
C LEU A 197 0.81 -1.17 -4.42
N VAL A 198 -0.46 -0.91 -4.64
CA VAL A 198 -1.21 -1.44 -5.78
C VAL A 198 -1.29 -0.36 -6.85
N GLU A 199 -0.89 -0.68 -8.08
CA GLU A 199 -0.90 0.27 -9.21
C GLU A 199 -1.16 -0.42 -10.55
N GLN A 200 -1.71 0.36 -11.49
CA GLN A 200 -1.77 0.01 -12.91
C GLN A 200 -0.79 0.87 -13.72
N ASN A 201 -0.50 2.08 -13.23
CA ASN A 201 0.44 2.99 -13.87
C ASN A 201 1.88 2.50 -13.69
N LEU A 202 2.37 1.73 -14.69
CA LEU A 202 3.72 1.17 -14.65
C LEU A 202 4.79 2.25 -14.50
N ARG A 203 4.66 3.40 -15.20
CA ARG A 203 5.64 4.50 -15.13
C ARG A 203 5.75 5.07 -13.73
N PHE A 204 4.60 5.29 -13.07
CA PHE A 204 4.59 5.74 -11.68
C PHE A 204 5.18 4.68 -10.75
N ALA A 205 4.76 3.42 -10.87
CA ALA A 205 5.30 2.32 -10.07
C ALA A 205 6.83 2.23 -10.19
N MET A 206 7.37 2.29 -11.41
CA MET A 206 8.82 2.28 -11.68
C MET A 206 9.54 3.48 -11.07
N SER A 207 8.88 4.62 -10.92
CA SER A 207 9.51 5.81 -10.32
C SER A 207 9.72 5.67 -8.81
N VAL A 208 8.90 4.87 -8.09
CA VAL A 208 8.90 4.83 -6.62
C VAL A 208 9.31 3.48 -6.02
N ALA A 209 9.11 2.35 -6.71
CA ALA A 209 9.26 1.01 -6.15
C ALA A 209 10.66 0.40 -6.34
N ASP A 210 10.99 -0.54 -5.44
CA ASP A 210 12.21 -1.35 -5.47
C ASP A 210 11.97 -2.70 -6.13
N HIS A 211 10.78 -3.30 -5.86
CA HIS A 211 10.38 -4.61 -6.35
C HIS A 211 8.95 -4.60 -6.86
N PHE A 212 8.66 -5.49 -7.79
CA PHE A 212 7.38 -5.54 -8.47
C PHE A 212 6.91 -7.00 -8.55
N TYR A 213 5.63 -7.21 -8.25
CA TYR A 213 4.92 -8.45 -8.47
C TYR A 213 3.83 -8.22 -9.49
N LEU A 214 3.90 -8.92 -10.63
CA LEU A 214 2.83 -8.92 -11.63
C LEU A 214 1.75 -9.89 -11.18
N ILE A 215 0.56 -9.37 -10.91
CA ILE A 215 -0.61 -10.17 -10.53
C ILE A 215 -1.47 -10.36 -11.77
N ASP A 216 -1.78 -11.61 -12.06
CA ASP A 216 -2.67 -12.00 -13.14
C ASP A 216 -3.58 -13.16 -12.69
N HIS A 217 -4.89 -13.01 -12.92
CA HIS A 217 -5.89 -14.00 -12.52
C HIS A 217 -5.72 -14.55 -11.10
N GLY A 218 -5.47 -13.68 -10.13
CA GLY A 218 -5.33 -14.03 -8.72
C GLY A 218 -4.04 -14.79 -8.36
N ARG A 219 -3.02 -14.75 -9.21
CA ARG A 219 -1.70 -15.38 -9.01
C ARG A 219 -0.57 -14.39 -9.25
N VAL A 220 0.58 -14.64 -8.65
CA VAL A 220 1.82 -13.97 -9.03
C VAL A 220 2.33 -14.59 -10.33
N ALA A 221 2.22 -13.84 -11.43
CA ALA A 221 2.67 -14.29 -12.75
C ALA A 221 4.17 -14.06 -12.95
N ALA A 222 4.72 -12.98 -12.36
CA ALA A 222 6.15 -12.67 -12.43
C ALA A 222 6.58 -11.78 -11.25
N ARG A 223 7.88 -11.78 -10.97
CA ARG A 223 8.53 -10.90 -9.98
C ARG A 223 9.71 -10.20 -10.65
N TYR A 224 9.85 -8.91 -10.41
CA TYR A 224 10.94 -8.11 -10.95
C TYR A 224 11.60 -7.28 -9.84
N ASP A 225 12.90 -7.10 -9.98
CA ASP A 225 13.60 -5.99 -9.38
C ASP A 225 13.57 -4.78 -10.33
N ARG A 226 14.18 -3.66 -9.91
CA ARG A 226 14.20 -2.42 -10.70
C ARG A 226 14.86 -2.58 -12.06
N LYS A 227 15.93 -3.38 -12.16
CA LYS A 227 16.65 -3.62 -13.42
C LYS A 227 15.86 -4.51 -14.36
N GLY A 228 15.26 -5.57 -13.83
CA GLY A 228 14.45 -6.51 -14.62
C GLY A 228 13.21 -5.83 -15.21
N ILE A 229 12.52 -4.99 -14.43
CA ILE A 229 11.31 -4.31 -14.94
C ILE A 229 11.63 -3.26 -16.01
N GLU A 230 12.80 -2.60 -15.94
CA GLU A 230 13.24 -1.66 -16.97
C GLU A 230 13.51 -2.36 -18.30
N GLN A 231 13.99 -3.60 -18.28
CA GLN A 231 14.26 -4.38 -19.50
C GLN A 231 12.97 -4.85 -20.18
N ASP A 232 11.94 -5.20 -19.39
CA ASP A 232 10.70 -5.77 -19.89
C ASP A 232 9.54 -4.74 -19.96
N ALA A 233 9.86 -3.44 -19.78
CA ALA A 233 8.86 -2.39 -19.63
C ALA A 233 7.85 -2.32 -20.79
N ASP A 234 8.31 -2.43 -22.04
CA ASP A 234 7.44 -2.36 -23.22
C ASP A 234 6.48 -3.56 -23.31
N GLU A 235 6.96 -4.76 -22.99
CA GLU A 235 6.12 -5.96 -22.93
C GLU A 235 5.10 -5.86 -21.80
N LEU A 236 5.52 -5.35 -20.64
CA LEU A 236 4.64 -5.16 -19.49
C LEU A 236 3.57 -4.10 -19.76
N MET A 237 3.91 -2.98 -20.42
CA MET A 237 2.92 -1.98 -20.82
C MET A 237 1.86 -2.59 -21.74
N ALA A 238 2.27 -3.38 -22.73
CA ALA A 238 1.32 -4.08 -23.61
C ALA A 238 0.43 -5.07 -22.84
N ARG A 239 0.97 -5.82 -21.87
CA ARG A 239 0.20 -6.74 -21.01
C ARG A 239 -0.78 -6.02 -20.08
N LEU A 240 -0.40 -4.87 -19.54
CA LEU A 240 -1.25 -4.06 -18.65
C LEU A 240 -2.34 -3.30 -19.42
N GLY A 241 -2.17 -3.12 -20.73
CA GLY A 241 -3.12 -2.41 -21.59
C GLY A 241 -3.03 -0.90 -21.48
N VAL A 242 -1.83 -0.37 -21.17
CA VAL A 242 -1.50 1.05 -21.02
C VAL A 242 -0.44 1.46 -22.02
#